data_007d2ec430bca1ed5bb7d2750d168c9d
#
_entry.id   007d2ec430bca1ed5bb7d2750d168c9d
#
_cell.length_a   1.000
_cell.length_b   1.000
_cell.length_c   1.000
_cell.angle_alpha   90.00
_cell.angle_beta   90.00
_cell.angle_gamma   90.00
#
_symmetry.space_group_name_H-M   'P 1'
#
loop_
_entity.id
_entity.type
_entity.pdbx_description
1 polymer ?
#
loop_
_entity_poly.entity_id
_entity_poly.type
_entity_poly.pdbx_seq_one_letter_code
_entity_poly.pdbx_strand_id
1 'polypeptide(L)'
;MGEMDDWTRLPFGQGTAAEQIARTDALTAAVARGECGPTLRWYGYFGCTVILGVGQPDTIVRTDLVSDPSAPLIAKRSSGGAAVLADASFLALDVIVPSTSRHAGHDVVEAYRWPGEAWRRAISRVRTDRGHLAEETDARISVVPVALARIDRATVQTSPAGTPERWRESVCFGTLSPYEVAWQRNVDDPDGLPVKLVGLSQIRRRGVVLYQIGVHSAFDAMVMARALAVDVAHEEEVASVLRDRIGHLGELGLTKTDWPDLMSAVETELLKAD
;
A
#
# COMPACT_ATOMS: atom_id res chain seq x y z
N MET A 1 27.61 6.41 20.50
CA MET A 1 27.60 7.36 19.37
C MET A 1 27.07 6.54 18.21
N GLY A 2 25.72 6.51 18.07
CA GLY A 2 25.07 5.73 17.01
C GLY A 2 25.40 6.36 15.67
N GLU A 3 25.91 5.55 14.75
CA GLU A 3 26.01 5.94 13.35
C GLU A 3 24.61 6.37 12.91
N MET A 4 24.48 7.66 12.54
CA MET A 4 23.33 8.10 11.77
C MET A 4 23.42 7.34 10.46
N ASP A 5 22.53 6.40 10.22
CA ASP A 5 22.39 5.73 8.93
C ASP A 5 22.35 6.82 7.84
N ASP A 6 23.31 6.83 6.97
CA ASP A 6 23.35 7.80 5.86
C ASP A 6 22.36 7.34 4.77
N TRP A 7 21.13 7.83 4.90
CA TRP A 7 20.03 7.44 4.04
C TRP A 7 20.18 8.01 2.62
N THR A 8 20.24 7.14 1.64
CA THR A 8 20.14 7.52 0.24
C THR A 8 18.68 7.84 -0.10
N ARG A 9 18.41 9.06 -0.52
CA ARG A 9 17.08 9.50 -0.97
C ARG A 9 17.12 9.68 -2.48
N LEU A 10 16.35 8.86 -3.19
CA LEU A 10 16.27 8.98 -4.64
C LEU A 10 15.19 9.99 -5.02
N PRO A 11 15.40 10.79 -6.09
CA PRO A 11 14.37 11.71 -6.55
C PRO A 11 13.11 10.94 -6.98
N PHE A 12 11.94 11.57 -6.80
CA PHE A 12 10.66 11.03 -7.28
C PHE A 12 10.75 10.72 -8.78
N GLY A 13 10.28 9.55 -9.18
CA GLY A 13 10.27 9.10 -10.56
C GLY A 13 8.94 8.47 -10.95
N GLN A 14 8.56 8.60 -12.21
CA GLN A 14 7.43 7.88 -12.79
C GLN A 14 7.92 6.90 -13.86
N GLY A 15 7.18 5.81 -14.04
CA GLY A 15 7.49 4.78 -15.02
C GLY A 15 6.37 3.77 -15.18
N THR A 16 6.54 2.84 -16.09
CA THR A 16 5.67 1.68 -16.22
C THR A 16 5.83 0.74 -15.01
N ALA A 17 4.87 -0.11 -14.75
CA ALA A 17 4.96 -1.08 -13.67
C ALA A 17 6.20 -1.99 -13.81
N ALA A 18 6.51 -2.43 -15.03
CA ALA A 18 7.68 -3.26 -15.30
C ALA A 18 9.01 -2.54 -14.95
N GLU A 19 9.16 -1.27 -15.33
CA GLU A 19 10.33 -0.45 -14.98
C GLU A 19 10.44 -0.25 -13.48
N GLN A 20 9.33 0.04 -12.80
CA GLN A 20 9.34 0.26 -11.35
C GLN A 20 9.70 -1.02 -10.59
N ILE A 21 9.15 -2.17 -10.98
CA ILE A 21 9.47 -3.48 -10.39
C ILE A 21 10.97 -3.80 -10.60
N ALA A 22 11.48 -3.67 -11.83
CA ALA A 22 12.88 -3.94 -12.14
C ALA A 22 13.82 -3.05 -11.34
N ARG A 23 13.46 -1.76 -11.16
CA ARG A 23 14.26 -0.81 -10.37
C ARG A 23 14.25 -1.14 -8.88
N THR A 24 13.10 -1.52 -8.32
CA THR A 24 12.99 -2.02 -6.93
C THR A 24 13.88 -3.22 -6.71
N ASP A 25 13.83 -4.22 -7.61
CA ASP A 25 14.64 -5.44 -7.49
C ASP A 25 16.14 -5.13 -7.58
N ALA A 26 16.55 -4.25 -8.49
CA ALA A 26 17.94 -3.84 -8.64
C ALA A 26 18.48 -3.12 -7.39
N LEU A 27 17.73 -2.17 -6.83
CA LEU A 27 18.10 -1.44 -5.62
C LEU A 27 18.15 -2.38 -4.41
N THR A 28 17.16 -3.27 -4.27
CA THR A 28 17.14 -4.26 -3.20
C THR A 28 18.38 -5.16 -3.25
N ALA A 29 18.77 -5.59 -4.44
CA ALA A 29 19.97 -6.39 -4.63
C ALA A 29 21.25 -5.58 -4.32
N ALA A 30 21.31 -4.30 -4.66
CA ALA A 30 22.48 -3.44 -4.37
C ALA A 30 22.66 -3.25 -2.85
N VAL A 31 21.57 -2.95 -2.11
CA VAL A 31 21.61 -2.86 -0.63
C VAL A 31 22.03 -4.19 -0.02
N ALA A 32 21.49 -5.33 -0.52
CA ALA A 32 21.83 -6.66 -0.03
C ALA A 32 23.33 -6.99 -0.19
N ARG A 33 24.00 -6.44 -1.22
CA ARG A 33 25.44 -6.60 -1.45
C ARG A 33 26.30 -5.56 -0.73
N GLY A 34 25.68 -4.59 -0.04
CA GLY A 34 26.41 -3.48 0.62
C GLY A 34 26.97 -2.44 -0.36
N GLU A 35 26.47 -2.39 -1.59
CA GLU A 35 26.89 -1.40 -2.60
C GLU A 35 26.28 -0.02 -2.34
N CYS A 36 25.17 0.04 -1.60
CA CYS A 36 24.56 1.26 -1.09
C CYS A 36 23.97 1.03 0.31
N GLY A 37 23.82 2.11 1.07
CA GLY A 37 23.20 2.11 2.40
C GLY A 37 21.67 2.04 2.35
N PRO A 38 21.01 2.32 3.49
CA PRO A 38 19.58 2.42 3.56
C PRO A 38 19.04 3.39 2.51
N THR A 39 17.97 3.01 1.81
CA THR A 39 17.50 3.76 0.63
C THR A 39 15.99 4.01 0.72
N LEU A 40 15.59 5.26 0.46
CA LEU A 40 14.21 5.68 0.22
C LEU A 40 14.01 5.98 -1.25
N ARG A 41 12.95 5.42 -1.84
CA ARG A 41 12.59 5.64 -3.22
C ARG A 41 11.10 5.85 -3.38
N TRP A 42 10.72 7.08 -3.71
CA TRP A 42 9.35 7.44 -4.08
C TRP A 42 9.13 7.27 -5.57
N TYR A 43 7.97 6.75 -5.94
CA TYR A 43 7.61 6.60 -7.34
C TYR A 43 6.11 6.55 -7.59
N GLY A 44 5.74 6.88 -8.83
CA GLY A 44 4.39 6.73 -9.38
C GLY A 44 4.42 5.95 -10.68
N TYR A 45 3.25 5.82 -11.30
CA TYR A 45 3.08 4.98 -12.47
C TYR A 45 2.54 5.77 -13.67
N PHE A 46 2.95 5.36 -14.88
CA PHE A 46 2.31 5.69 -16.12
C PHE A 46 1.34 4.57 -16.52
N GLY A 47 0.19 4.96 -17.09
CA GLY A 47 -0.83 4.01 -17.50
C GLY A 47 -1.57 3.38 -16.32
N CYS A 48 -2.23 2.28 -16.58
CA CYS A 48 -3.01 1.51 -15.62
C CYS A 48 -2.54 0.04 -15.67
N THR A 49 -2.13 -0.50 -14.53
CA THR A 49 -1.62 -1.86 -14.41
C THR A 49 -2.13 -2.51 -13.14
N VAL A 50 -2.61 -3.74 -13.22
CA VAL A 50 -2.83 -4.59 -12.04
C VAL A 50 -1.54 -5.35 -11.75
N ILE A 51 -0.92 -5.08 -10.61
CA ILE A 51 0.32 -5.72 -10.18
C ILE A 51 -0.01 -6.85 -9.21
N LEU A 52 0.18 -8.09 -9.64
CA LEU A 52 0.01 -9.28 -8.81
C LEU A 52 1.18 -9.47 -7.84
N GLY A 53 0.88 -10.00 -6.66
CA GLY A 53 1.91 -10.54 -5.77
C GLY A 53 2.48 -11.85 -6.31
N VAL A 54 3.75 -12.17 -5.96
CA VAL A 54 4.46 -13.36 -6.46
C VAL A 54 3.69 -14.68 -6.25
N GLY A 55 2.93 -14.79 -5.16
CA GLY A 55 2.15 -15.99 -4.82
C GLY A 55 0.77 -16.06 -5.44
N GLN A 56 0.32 -15.01 -6.12
CA GLN A 56 -1.01 -15.02 -6.74
C GLN A 56 -0.95 -15.76 -8.09
N PRO A 57 -1.94 -16.65 -8.36
CA PRO A 57 -2.04 -17.27 -9.67
C PRO A 57 -2.52 -16.26 -10.72
N ASP A 58 -2.07 -16.42 -11.96
CA ASP A 58 -2.45 -15.51 -13.04
C ASP A 58 -3.95 -15.66 -13.40
N THR A 59 -4.58 -16.75 -12.97
CA THR A 59 -6.01 -17.01 -13.16
C THR A 59 -6.94 -16.10 -12.33
N ILE A 60 -6.42 -15.27 -11.42
CA ILE A 60 -7.27 -14.31 -10.71
C ILE A 60 -7.59 -13.07 -11.52
N VAL A 61 -6.92 -12.87 -12.66
CA VAL A 61 -7.16 -11.75 -13.57
C VAL A 61 -7.66 -12.25 -14.91
N ARG A 62 -8.42 -11.41 -15.58
CA ARG A 62 -8.97 -11.71 -16.91
C ARG A 62 -7.88 -11.62 -17.97
N THR A 63 -7.63 -12.71 -18.63
CA THR A 63 -6.66 -12.80 -19.75
C THR A 63 -7.28 -12.49 -21.11
N ASP A 64 -8.60 -12.52 -21.23
CA ASP A 64 -9.35 -12.18 -22.45
C ASP A 64 -9.32 -10.68 -22.77
N LEU A 65 -8.99 -9.83 -21.77
CA LEU A 65 -8.86 -8.39 -21.95
C LEU A 65 -7.52 -7.93 -22.54
N VAL A 66 -6.58 -8.83 -22.81
CA VAL A 66 -5.23 -8.48 -23.32
C VAL A 66 -5.30 -7.69 -24.64
N SER A 67 -6.35 -7.86 -25.42
CA SER A 67 -6.56 -7.14 -26.69
C SER A 67 -7.39 -5.86 -26.54
N ASP A 68 -7.88 -5.55 -25.33
CA ASP A 68 -8.63 -4.32 -25.07
C ASP A 68 -7.66 -3.21 -24.63
N PRO A 69 -7.47 -2.15 -25.45
CA PRO A 69 -6.54 -1.07 -25.12
C PRO A 69 -6.99 -0.24 -23.90
N SER A 70 -8.23 -0.39 -23.45
CA SER A 70 -8.75 0.27 -22.25
C SER A 70 -8.57 -0.57 -20.97
N ALA A 71 -8.24 -1.86 -21.12
CA ALA A 71 -8.00 -2.73 -19.98
C ALA A 71 -6.64 -2.43 -19.31
N PRO A 72 -6.54 -2.59 -17.98
CA PRO A 72 -5.26 -2.47 -17.31
C PRO A 72 -4.28 -3.57 -17.75
N LEU A 73 -3.01 -3.22 -17.87
CA LEU A 73 -1.94 -4.19 -18.08
C LEU A 73 -1.82 -5.08 -16.82
N ILE A 74 -1.26 -6.26 -17.02
CA ILE A 74 -0.97 -7.18 -15.90
C ILE A 74 0.55 -7.27 -15.72
N ALA A 75 1.02 -7.12 -14.50
CA ALA A 75 2.40 -7.34 -14.11
C ALA A 75 2.47 -8.18 -12.83
N LYS A 76 3.64 -8.74 -12.52
CA LYS A 76 3.86 -9.53 -11.31
C LYS A 76 5.12 -9.04 -10.60
N ARG A 77 4.97 -8.68 -9.31
CA ARG A 77 6.11 -8.24 -8.49
C ARG A 77 6.78 -9.41 -7.77
N SER A 78 8.02 -9.22 -7.35
CA SER A 78 8.80 -10.20 -6.59
C SER A 78 8.39 -10.31 -5.12
N SER A 79 7.57 -9.37 -4.61
CA SER A 79 7.02 -9.40 -3.25
C SER A 79 5.70 -10.16 -3.17
N GLY A 80 5.36 -10.61 -1.96
CA GLY A 80 4.08 -11.22 -1.67
C GLY A 80 2.93 -10.20 -1.59
N GLY A 81 1.80 -10.68 -1.08
CA GLY A 81 0.57 -9.89 -0.95
C GLY A 81 -0.38 -10.05 -2.14
N ALA A 82 -1.50 -9.34 -2.08
CA ALA A 82 -2.55 -9.38 -3.09
C ALA A 82 -2.36 -8.32 -4.20
N ALA A 83 -3.22 -8.32 -5.21
CA ALA A 83 -3.14 -7.44 -6.37
C ALA A 83 -3.30 -5.96 -6.01
N VAL A 84 -2.58 -5.10 -6.71
CA VAL A 84 -2.66 -3.63 -6.56
C VAL A 84 -3.00 -3.00 -7.91
N LEU A 85 -3.96 -2.09 -7.93
CA LEU A 85 -4.18 -1.22 -9.07
C LEU A 85 -3.15 -0.10 -9.05
N ALA A 86 -2.19 -0.16 -9.94
CA ALA A 86 -1.12 0.83 -10.10
C ALA A 86 -1.42 1.70 -11.31
N ASP A 87 -1.90 2.90 -11.04
CA ASP A 87 -2.21 3.90 -12.03
C ASP A 87 -1.61 5.26 -11.64
N ALA A 88 -1.96 6.29 -12.39
CA ALA A 88 -1.48 7.63 -12.09
C ALA A 88 -1.94 8.18 -10.72
N SER A 89 -2.89 7.55 -10.03
CA SER A 89 -3.36 7.93 -8.69
C SER A 89 -2.56 7.26 -7.56
N PHE A 90 -1.73 6.28 -7.87
CA PHE A 90 -1.02 5.46 -6.88
C PHE A 90 0.39 6.01 -6.62
N LEU A 91 0.62 6.43 -5.37
CA LEU A 91 1.95 6.82 -4.87
C LEU A 91 2.57 5.66 -4.11
N ALA A 92 3.79 5.30 -4.47
CA ALA A 92 4.54 4.20 -3.86
C ALA A 92 5.85 4.67 -3.23
N LEU A 93 6.25 3.99 -2.15
CA LEU A 93 7.52 4.16 -1.45
C LEU A 93 8.17 2.80 -1.24
N ASP A 94 9.41 2.64 -1.71
CA ASP A 94 10.30 1.58 -1.26
C ASP A 94 11.19 2.10 -0.12
N VAL A 95 11.20 1.40 1.00
CA VAL A 95 12.14 1.60 2.10
C VAL A 95 13.02 0.35 2.17
N ILE A 96 14.27 0.48 1.75
CA ILE A 96 15.20 -0.63 1.62
C ILE A 96 16.30 -0.47 2.67
N VAL A 97 16.41 -1.43 3.58
CA VAL A 97 17.39 -1.35 4.67
C VAL A 97 18.24 -2.63 4.73
N PRO A 98 19.53 -2.54 5.08
CA PRO A 98 20.32 -3.72 5.42
C PRO A 98 19.63 -4.52 6.54
N SER A 99 19.74 -5.85 6.51
CA SER A 99 19.14 -6.69 7.55
C SER A 99 19.74 -6.47 8.95
N THR A 100 20.87 -5.79 9.03
CA THR A 100 21.53 -5.38 10.29
C THR A 100 21.02 -4.03 10.81
N SER A 101 20.26 -3.28 10.00
CA SER A 101 19.68 -2.02 10.43
C SER A 101 18.66 -2.24 11.57
N ARG A 102 18.60 -1.30 12.52
CA ARG A 102 17.55 -1.27 13.55
C ARG A 102 16.13 -1.29 12.95
N HIS A 103 15.97 -0.69 11.77
CA HIS A 103 14.70 -0.62 11.05
C HIS A 103 14.29 -1.93 10.38
N ALA A 104 15.20 -2.93 10.30
CA ALA A 104 14.85 -4.25 9.83
C ALA A 104 13.90 -4.98 10.81
N GLY A 105 14.00 -4.68 12.12
CA GLY A 105 13.22 -5.34 13.16
C GLY A 105 13.49 -6.86 13.24
N HIS A 106 13.23 -7.48 14.36
CA HIS A 106 13.39 -8.95 14.52
C HIS A 106 12.10 -9.69 14.25
N ASP A 107 10.98 -9.19 14.75
CA ASP A 107 9.65 -9.74 14.48
C ASP A 107 9.08 -9.15 13.18
N VAL A 108 8.60 -10.04 12.30
CA VAL A 108 8.10 -9.64 10.97
C VAL A 108 6.85 -8.78 11.08
N VAL A 109 5.99 -9.03 12.05
CA VAL A 109 4.73 -8.29 12.23
C VAL A 109 4.99 -6.95 12.92
N GLU A 110 5.77 -6.95 14.01
CA GLU A 110 6.11 -5.72 14.74
C GLU A 110 6.93 -4.74 13.89
N ALA A 111 7.73 -5.23 12.95
CA ALA A 111 8.52 -4.39 12.05
C ALA A 111 7.66 -3.45 11.18
N TYR A 112 6.37 -3.78 10.97
CA TYR A 112 5.44 -2.88 10.26
C TYR A 112 4.99 -1.69 11.11
N ARG A 113 5.13 -1.74 12.45
CA ARG A 113 4.70 -0.66 13.34
C ARG A 113 5.40 0.66 13.01
N TRP A 114 6.72 0.61 12.85
CA TRP A 114 7.51 1.79 12.54
C TRP A 114 7.03 2.54 11.27
N PRO A 115 6.95 1.92 10.07
CA PRO A 115 6.46 2.64 8.90
C PRO A 115 4.97 2.99 8.99
N GLY A 116 4.15 2.15 9.61
CA GLY A 116 2.72 2.43 9.80
C GLY A 116 2.48 3.68 10.63
N GLU A 117 3.14 3.80 11.78
CA GLU A 117 3.05 4.99 12.64
C GLU A 117 3.64 6.24 11.97
N ALA A 118 4.72 6.11 11.21
CA ALA A 118 5.28 7.21 10.44
C ALA A 118 4.27 7.77 9.43
N TRP A 119 3.63 6.90 8.67
CA TRP A 119 2.61 7.28 7.70
C TRP A 119 1.37 7.89 8.37
N ARG A 120 0.88 7.30 9.47
CA ARG A 120 -0.25 7.85 10.23
C ARG A 120 0.04 9.29 10.64
N ARG A 121 1.19 9.53 11.31
CA ARG A 121 1.58 10.87 11.77
C ARG A 121 1.76 11.85 10.61
N ALA A 122 2.37 11.41 9.51
CA ALA A 122 2.56 12.24 8.33
C ALA A 122 1.25 12.69 7.69
N ILE A 123 0.28 11.78 7.52
CA ILE A 123 -1.03 12.12 6.97
C ILE A 123 -1.78 13.07 7.91
N SER A 124 -1.78 12.79 9.23
CA SER A 124 -2.40 13.68 10.22
C SER A 124 -1.80 15.09 10.17
N ARG A 125 -0.47 15.19 10.08
CA ARG A 125 0.23 16.47 9.97
C ARG A 125 -0.15 17.25 8.72
N VAL A 126 -0.07 16.61 7.55
CA VAL A 126 -0.40 17.28 6.27
C VAL A 126 -1.85 17.76 6.25
N ARG A 127 -2.78 17.00 6.82
CA ARG A 127 -4.18 17.44 6.96
C ARG A 127 -4.31 18.65 7.89
N THR A 128 -3.63 18.64 9.03
CA THR A 128 -3.62 19.77 9.96
C THR A 128 -3.05 21.03 9.31
N ASP A 129 -1.97 20.91 8.56
CA ASP A 129 -1.35 22.01 7.81
C ASP A 129 -2.29 22.58 6.73
N ARG A 130 -3.29 21.79 6.27
CA ARG A 130 -4.37 22.21 5.35
C ARG A 130 -5.62 22.73 6.07
N GLY A 131 -5.57 22.92 7.38
CA GLY A 131 -6.65 23.52 8.18
C GLY A 131 -7.71 22.56 8.71
N HIS A 132 -7.48 21.23 8.64
CA HIS A 132 -8.34 20.26 9.30
C HIS A 132 -8.00 20.21 10.82
N LEU A 133 -9.03 20.03 11.64
CA LEU A 133 -8.80 19.92 13.08
C LEU A 133 -8.01 18.65 13.42
N ALA A 134 -6.92 18.80 14.17
CA ALA A 134 -6.03 17.69 14.53
C ALA A 134 -6.78 16.58 15.30
N GLU A 135 -7.63 16.96 16.26
CA GLU A 135 -8.41 16.02 17.07
C GLU A 135 -9.36 15.16 16.21
N GLU A 136 -10.06 15.75 15.24
CA GLU A 136 -10.93 14.99 14.32
C GLU A 136 -10.12 14.06 13.43
N THR A 137 -8.94 14.50 13.00
CA THR A 137 -8.06 13.72 12.14
C THR A 137 -7.49 12.52 12.90
N ASP A 138 -6.94 12.74 14.08
CA ASP A 138 -6.33 11.69 14.91
C ASP A 138 -7.34 10.67 15.40
N ALA A 139 -8.59 11.09 15.66
CA ALA A 139 -9.67 10.17 16.03
C ALA A 139 -10.06 9.20 14.90
N ARG A 140 -9.79 9.54 13.64
CA ARG A 140 -10.26 8.81 12.46
C ARG A 140 -9.16 8.09 11.69
N ILE A 141 -7.89 8.49 11.83
CA ILE A 141 -6.74 7.83 11.19
C ILE A 141 -6.00 7.02 12.24
N SER A 142 -5.96 5.72 12.08
CA SER A 142 -5.34 4.80 13.03
C SER A 142 -4.41 3.81 12.35
N VAL A 143 -3.50 3.27 13.14
CA VAL A 143 -2.74 2.09 12.75
C VAL A 143 -3.55 0.85 13.13
N VAL A 144 -3.71 -0.07 12.19
CA VAL A 144 -4.57 -1.27 12.35
C VAL A 144 -4.02 -2.17 13.45
N PRO A 145 -4.79 -2.42 14.53
CA PRO A 145 -4.41 -3.38 15.57
C PRO A 145 -4.38 -4.81 15.01
N VAL A 146 -3.48 -5.65 15.54
CA VAL A 146 -3.37 -7.06 15.15
C VAL A 146 -4.70 -7.82 15.29
N ALA A 147 -5.45 -7.54 16.36
CA ALA A 147 -6.75 -8.17 16.59
C ALA A 147 -7.77 -7.83 15.50
N LEU A 148 -7.85 -6.55 15.10
CA LEU A 148 -8.77 -6.09 14.05
C LEU A 148 -8.43 -6.70 12.69
N ALA A 149 -7.14 -6.76 12.34
CA ALA A 149 -6.67 -7.41 11.11
C ALA A 149 -7.05 -8.90 11.06
N ARG A 150 -7.00 -9.60 12.20
CA ARG A 150 -7.42 -11.00 12.30
C ARG A 150 -8.93 -11.17 12.10
N ILE A 151 -9.73 -10.28 12.69
CA ILE A 151 -11.20 -10.30 12.54
C ILE A 151 -11.58 -10.08 11.08
N ASP A 152 -11.05 -9.03 10.44
CA ASP A 152 -11.35 -8.72 9.04
C ASP A 152 -10.96 -9.88 8.11
N ARG A 153 -9.77 -10.46 8.29
CA ARG A 153 -9.33 -11.61 7.52
C ARG A 153 -10.24 -12.83 7.72
N ALA A 154 -10.63 -13.12 8.96
CA ALA A 154 -11.52 -14.24 9.25
C ALA A 154 -12.88 -14.04 8.59
N THR A 155 -13.44 -12.83 8.61
CA THR A 155 -14.70 -12.49 7.95
C THR A 155 -14.65 -12.80 6.45
N VAL A 156 -13.59 -12.37 5.77
CA VAL A 156 -13.41 -12.64 4.33
C VAL A 156 -13.24 -14.15 4.07
N GLN A 157 -12.41 -14.83 4.87
CA GLN A 157 -12.13 -16.26 4.67
C GLN A 157 -13.34 -17.17 4.94
N THR A 158 -14.28 -16.74 5.78
CA THR A 158 -15.53 -17.46 6.04
C THR A 158 -16.64 -17.16 5.04
N SER A 159 -16.48 -16.11 4.22
CA SER A 159 -17.41 -15.81 3.14
C SER A 159 -17.39 -16.92 2.07
N PRO A 160 -18.52 -17.32 1.49
CA PRO A 160 -18.56 -18.36 0.48
C PRO A 160 -17.67 -18.03 -0.74
N ALA A 161 -17.05 -19.05 -1.32
CA ALA A 161 -16.26 -18.88 -2.54
C ALA A 161 -17.13 -18.29 -3.67
N GLY A 162 -16.56 -17.36 -4.44
CA GLY A 162 -17.24 -16.69 -5.55
C GLY A 162 -18.14 -15.52 -5.15
N THR A 163 -18.36 -15.27 -3.85
CA THR A 163 -19.11 -14.07 -3.43
C THR A 163 -18.26 -12.79 -3.58
N PRO A 164 -18.89 -11.62 -3.76
CA PRO A 164 -18.18 -10.34 -3.87
C PRO A 164 -17.25 -10.08 -2.68
N GLU A 165 -17.68 -10.42 -1.46
CA GLU A 165 -16.88 -10.27 -0.24
C GLU A 165 -15.57 -11.11 -0.30
N ARG A 166 -15.61 -12.30 -0.89
CA ARG A 166 -14.46 -13.19 -1.01
C ARG A 166 -13.37 -12.62 -1.93
N TRP A 167 -13.73 -11.81 -2.91
CA TRP A 167 -12.77 -11.16 -3.80
C TRP A 167 -11.88 -10.13 -3.11
N ARG A 168 -12.25 -9.66 -1.92
CA ARG A 168 -11.43 -8.73 -1.13
C ARG A 168 -10.03 -9.28 -0.86
N GLU A 169 -9.87 -10.58 -0.62
CA GLU A 169 -8.55 -11.18 -0.37
C GLU A 169 -7.63 -11.16 -1.59
N SER A 170 -8.20 -11.01 -2.79
CA SER A 170 -7.44 -10.91 -4.04
C SER A 170 -6.85 -9.52 -4.28
N VAL A 171 -7.31 -8.51 -3.53
CA VAL A 171 -6.91 -7.09 -3.67
C VAL A 171 -6.19 -6.62 -2.40
N CYS A 172 -4.99 -6.05 -2.55
CA CYS A 172 -4.13 -5.67 -1.42
C CYS A 172 -4.83 -4.73 -0.43
N PHE A 173 -5.58 -3.77 -0.95
CA PHE A 173 -6.34 -2.82 -0.13
C PHE A 173 -7.71 -3.36 0.31
N GLY A 174 -8.13 -4.51 -0.17
CA GLY A 174 -9.43 -5.11 0.16
C GLY A 174 -9.51 -5.68 1.58
N THR A 175 -8.39 -5.98 2.23
CA THR A 175 -8.33 -6.52 3.60
C THR A 175 -7.33 -5.75 4.45
N LEU A 176 -7.58 -5.70 5.75
CA LEU A 176 -6.68 -5.08 6.72
C LEU A 176 -5.55 -6.04 7.12
N SER A 177 -4.34 -5.48 7.27
CA SER A 177 -3.19 -6.18 7.87
C SER A 177 -2.65 -5.40 9.06
N PRO A 178 -1.93 -6.05 10.00
CA PRO A 178 -1.38 -5.37 11.16
C PRO A 178 -0.52 -4.18 10.79
N TYR A 179 -0.71 -3.08 11.52
CA TYR A 179 0.04 -1.83 11.39
C TYR A 179 -0.11 -1.07 10.08
N GLU A 180 -0.99 -1.48 9.16
CA GLU A 180 -1.40 -0.63 8.04
C GLU A 180 -2.17 0.60 8.54
N VAL A 181 -2.21 1.67 7.76
CA VAL A 181 -2.97 2.86 8.13
C VAL A 181 -4.39 2.74 7.60
N ALA A 182 -5.35 2.96 8.48
CA ALA A 182 -6.77 2.88 8.17
C ALA A 182 -7.48 4.20 8.51
N TRP A 183 -8.61 4.42 7.84
CA TRP A 183 -9.47 5.57 7.96
C TRP A 183 -10.89 5.16 8.36
N GLN A 184 -11.40 5.73 9.46
CA GLN A 184 -12.79 5.54 9.89
C GLN A 184 -13.69 6.53 9.13
N ARG A 185 -14.45 6.05 8.16
CA ARG A 185 -15.36 6.89 7.34
C ARG A 185 -16.51 7.43 8.16
N ASN A 186 -17.11 6.60 8.99
CA ASN A 186 -18.26 6.95 9.82
C ASN A 186 -17.87 7.02 11.29
N VAL A 187 -17.93 8.20 11.89
CA VAL A 187 -17.63 8.42 13.31
C VAL A 187 -18.80 7.96 14.21
N ASP A 188 -20.00 7.88 13.66
CA ASP A 188 -21.20 7.45 14.39
C ASP A 188 -21.32 5.92 14.45
N ASP A 189 -20.46 5.20 13.71
CA ASP A 189 -20.33 3.75 13.73
C ASP A 189 -18.92 3.35 14.18
N PRO A 190 -18.63 3.46 15.48
CA PRO A 190 -17.29 3.13 16.01
C PRO A 190 -16.93 1.64 15.89
N ASP A 191 -17.97 0.77 15.77
CA ASP A 191 -17.80 -0.68 15.59
C ASP A 191 -17.66 -1.07 14.12
N GLY A 192 -17.92 -0.13 13.19
CA GLY A 192 -17.70 -0.32 11.75
C GLY A 192 -16.22 -0.51 11.44
N LEU A 193 -15.93 -1.44 10.51
CA LEU A 193 -14.56 -1.66 10.08
C LEU A 193 -14.03 -0.43 9.33
N PRO A 194 -12.87 0.11 9.71
CA PRO A 194 -12.24 1.18 8.96
C PRO A 194 -11.78 0.70 7.58
N VAL A 195 -11.60 1.62 6.66
CA VAL A 195 -11.06 1.34 5.31
C VAL A 195 -9.55 1.46 5.30
N LYS A 196 -8.88 0.60 4.52
CA LYS A 196 -7.43 0.68 4.36
C LYS A 196 -7.07 1.90 3.52
N LEU A 197 -6.22 2.76 4.09
CA LEU A 197 -5.70 3.96 3.43
C LEU A 197 -4.29 3.76 2.90
N VAL A 198 -3.40 3.14 3.70
CA VAL A 198 -2.02 2.83 3.30
C VAL A 198 -1.76 1.35 3.44
N GLY A 199 -1.32 0.73 2.35
CA GLY A 199 -0.93 -0.67 2.31
C GLY A 199 0.56 -0.84 2.56
N LEU A 200 0.93 -1.87 3.34
CA LEU A 200 2.30 -2.21 3.69
C LEU A 200 2.59 -3.65 3.26
N SER A 201 3.69 -3.87 2.57
CA SER A 201 4.24 -5.20 2.35
C SER A 201 5.73 -5.24 2.66
N GLN A 202 6.25 -6.43 2.96
CA GLN A 202 7.65 -6.62 3.34
C GLN A 202 8.24 -7.83 2.63
N ILE A 203 9.49 -7.68 2.19
CA ILE A 203 10.34 -8.78 1.74
C ILE A 203 11.54 -8.83 2.66
N ARG A 204 11.83 -10.04 3.18
CA ARG A 204 13.07 -10.32 3.90
C ARG A 204 13.89 -11.30 3.07
N ARG A 205 15.06 -10.87 2.67
CA ARG A 205 16.06 -11.70 1.99
C ARG A 205 17.38 -11.62 2.74
N ARG A 206 18.31 -12.53 2.42
CA ARG A 206 19.65 -12.49 3.01
C ARG A 206 20.27 -11.09 2.78
N GLY A 207 20.62 -10.40 3.86
CA GLY A 207 21.30 -9.12 3.83
C GLY A 207 20.38 -7.88 3.71
N VAL A 208 19.06 -8.03 3.47
CA VAL A 208 18.19 -6.87 3.19
C VAL A 208 16.76 -7.09 3.66
N VAL A 209 16.11 -6.01 4.07
CA VAL A 209 14.67 -5.90 4.24
C VAL A 209 14.16 -4.77 3.34
N LEU A 210 13.16 -5.07 2.54
CA LEU A 210 12.41 -4.11 1.72
C LEU A 210 11.00 -3.96 2.28
N TYR A 211 10.60 -2.75 2.60
CA TYR A 211 9.20 -2.39 2.80
C TYR A 211 8.68 -1.72 1.54
N GLN A 212 7.61 -2.24 0.98
CA GLN A 212 6.86 -1.62 -0.12
C GLN A 212 5.57 -1.06 0.44
N ILE A 213 5.39 0.23 0.30
CA ILE A 213 4.31 0.99 0.88
C ILE A 213 3.58 1.72 -0.23
N GLY A 214 2.26 1.78 -0.16
CA GLY A 214 1.50 2.47 -1.18
C GLY A 214 0.23 3.10 -0.67
N VAL A 215 -0.20 4.16 -1.36
CA VAL A 215 -1.45 4.87 -1.10
C VAL A 215 -2.06 5.35 -2.41
N HIS A 216 -3.38 5.26 -2.50
CA HIS A 216 -4.14 5.84 -3.62
C HIS A 216 -4.52 7.30 -3.30
N SER A 217 -4.39 8.22 -4.26
CA SER A 217 -5.03 9.54 -4.18
C SER A 217 -6.50 9.50 -4.63
N ALA A 218 -6.83 8.56 -5.51
CA ALA A 218 -8.18 8.17 -5.92
C ALA A 218 -8.14 6.69 -6.28
N PHE A 219 -9.26 5.97 -6.15
CA PHE A 219 -9.34 4.55 -6.48
C PHE A 219 -10.57 4.27 -7.34
N ASP A 220 -10.36 3.62 -8.49
CA ASP A 220 -11.43 3.15 -9.36
C ASP A 220 -11.69 1.67 -9.11
N ALA A 221 -12.71 1.41 -8.29
CA ALA A 221 -13.10 0.04 -7.93
C ALA A 221 -13.62 -0.77 -9.13
N MET A 222 -14.23 -0.09 -10.12
CA MET A 222 -14.75 -0.75 -11.32
C MET A 222 -13.62 -1.23 -12.22
N VAL A 223 -12.58 -0.42 -12.41
CA VAL A 223 -11.38 -0.84 -13.16
C VAL A 223 -10.76 -2.07 -12.52
N MET A 224 -10.65 -2.08 -11.18
CA MET A 224 -10.12 -3.24 -10.47
C MET A 224 -11.02 -4.47 -10.60
N ALA A 225 -12.34 -4.34 -10.41
CA ALA A 225 -13.28 -5.45 -10.51
C ALA A 225 -13.29 -6.09 -11.92
N ARG A 226 -13.26 -5.27 -12.97
CA ARG A 226 -13.17 -5.74 -14.36
C ARG A 226 -11.86 -6.45 -14.69
N ALA A 227 -10.77 -6.07 -14.05
CA ALA A 227 -9.48 -6.72 -14.24
C ALA A 227 -9.40 -8.10 -13.56
N LEU A 228 -10.17 -8.31 -12.51
CA LEU A 228 -10.26 -9.61 -11.84
C LEU A 228 -11.07 -10.59 -12.67
N ALA A 229 -10.82 -11.90 -12.50
CA ALA A 229 -11.55 -12.97 -13.18
C ALA A 229 -12.96 -13.18 -12.58
N VAL A 230 -13.65 -12.09 -12.30
CA VAL A 230 -15.04 -12.06 -11.83
C VAL A 230 -15.97 -12.30 -13.01
N ASP A 231 -17.07 -13.00 -12.78
CA ASP A 231 -18.15 -13.06 -13.77
C ASP A 231 -18.68 -11.64 -14.02
N VAL A 232 -18.86 -11.29 -15.31
CA VAL A 232 -19.35 -9.95 -15.73
C VAL A 232 -20.65 -9.56 -15.02
N ALA A 233 -21.51 -10.52 -14.73
CA ALA A 233 -22.75 -10.27 -13.98
C ALA A 233 -22.53 -9.78 -12.54
N HIS A 234 -21.35 -10.01 -11.97
CA HIS A 234 -21.02 -9.66 -10.59
C HIS A 234 -19.97 -8.52 -10.46
N GLU A 235 -19.49 -7.96 -11.58
CA GLU A 235 -18.47 -6.90 -11.56
C GLU A 235 -18.88 -5.71 -10.69
N GLU A 236 -20.15 -5.24 -10.81
CA GLU A 236 -20.63 -4.09 -10.02
C GLU A 236 -20.73 -4.41 -8.53
N GLU A 237 -21.14 -5.63 -8.17
CA GLU A 237 -21.21 -6.05 -6.78
C GLU A 237 -19.81 -6.12 -6.15
N VAL A 238 -18.83 -6.67 -6.88
CA VAL A 238 -17.43 -6.70 -6.44
C VAL A 238 -16.87 -5.29 -6.34
N ALA A 239 -17.12 -4.43 -7.33
CA ALA A 239 -16.71 -3.04 -7.31
C ALA A 239 -17.31 -2.29 -6.11
N SER A 240 -18.58 -2.54 -5.78
CA SER A 240 -19.23 -1.95 -4.59
C SER A 240 -18.52 -2.36 -3.31
N VAL A 241 -18.25 -3.65 -3.12
CA VAL A 241 -17.53 -4.17 -1.94
C VAL A 241 -16.11 -3.59 -1.85
N LEU A 242 -15.39 -3.49 -2.98
CA LEU A 242 -14.06 -2.89 -2.99
C LEU A 242 -14.10 -1.39 -2.65
N ARG A 243 -15.07 -0.64 -3.17
CA ARG A 243 -15.28 0.78 -2.88
C ARG A 243 -15.53 1.02 -1.39
N ASP A 244 -16.28 0.10 -0.75
CA ASP A 244 -16.59 0.19 0.68
C ASP A 244 -15.39 -0.14 1.58
N ARG A 245 -14.35 -0.78 1.04
CA ARG A 245 -13.21 -1.26 1.83
C ARG A 245 -11.88 -0.58 1.54
N ILE A 246 -11.77 0.06 0.37
CA ILE A 246 -10.53 0.72 -0.06
C ILE A 246 -10.68 2.22 0.14
N GLY A 247 -9.84 2.76 1.03
CA GLY A 247 -9.73 4.20 1.25
C GLY A 247 -8.71 4.84 0.31
N HIS A 248 -8.85 6.14 0.12
CA HIS A 248 -7.89 6.92 -0.64
C HIS A 248 -7.75 8.34 -0.09
N LEU A 249 -6.64 9.00 -0.41
CA LEU A 249 -6.32 10.34 0.13
C LEU A 249 -7.38 11.39 -0.22
N GLY A 250 -8.08 11.24 -1.36
CA GLY A 250 -9.15 12.15 -1.77
C GLY A 250 -10.31 12.22 -0.77
N GLU A 251 -10.58 11.14 -0.01
CA GLU A 251 -11.57 11.14 1.08
C GLU A 251 -11.14 12.02 2.26
N LEU A 252 -9.84 12.25 2.37
CA LEU A 252 -9.24 13.12 3.37
C LEU A 252 -9.03 14.56 2.88
N GLY A 253 -9.50 14.89 1.67
CA GLY A 253 -9.26 16.18 1.04
C GLY A 253 -7.84 16.36 0.48
N LEU A 254 -7.04 15.27 0.43
CA LEU A 254 -5.68 15.30 -0.11
C LEU A 254 -5.67 14.79 -1.55
N THR A 255 -4.92 15.47 -2.40
CA THR A 255 -4.81 15.17 -3.84
C THR A 255 -3.36 14.92 -4.23
N LYS A 256 -3.10 14.67 -5.51
CA LYS A 256 -1.73 14.56 -6.01
C LYS A 256 -0.88 15.82 -5.81
N THR A 257 -1.49 16.98 -5.73
CA THR A 257 -0.78 18.24 -5.47
C THR A 257 -0.18 18.28 -4.06
N ASP A 258 -0.68 17.44 -3.16
CA ASP A 258 -0.20 17.29 -1.78
C ASP A 258 0.91 16.23 -1.63
N TRP A 259 1.22 15.48 -2.69
CA TRP A 259 2.27 14.45 -2.64
C TRP A 259 3.63 14.97 -2.18
N PRO A 260 4.15 16.13 -2.64
CA PRO A 260 5.43 16.64 -2.15
C PRO A 260 5.45 16.85 -0.65
N ASP A 261 4.39 17.43 -0.08
CA ASP A 261 4.26 17.68 1.36
C ASP A 261 4.14 16.35 2.13
N LEU A 262 3.34 15.40 1.60
CA LEU A 262 3.18 14.07 2.19
C LEU A 262 4.49 13.28 2.17
N MET A 263 5.21 13.26 1.06
CA MET A 263 6.51 12.61 0.93
C MET A 263 7.51 13.18 1.95
N SER A 264 7.62 14.50 2.05
CA SER A 264 8.47 15.18 3.01
C SER A 264 8.09 14.86 4.47
N ALA A 265 6.80 14.85 4.78
CA ALA A 265 6.31 14.51 6.11
C ALA A 265 6.61 13.05 6.48
N VAL A 266 6.36 12.10 5.57
CA VAL A 266 6.66 10.68 5.77
C VAL A 266 8.15 10.45 5.97
N GLU A 267 9.03 11.05 5.16
CA GLU A 267 10.48 10.95 5.35
C GLU A 267 10.91 11.50 6.70
N THR A 268 10.35 12.65 7.10
CA THR A 268 10.62 13.24 8.41
C THR A 268 10.26 12.28 9.54
N GLU A 269 9.10 11.61 9.46
CA GLU A 269 8.66 10.68 10.48
C GLU A 269 9.45 9.35 10.48
N LEU A 270 9.82 8.85 9.29
CA LEU A 270 10.63 7.62 9.16
C LEU A 270 12.07 7.81 9.68
N LEU A 271 12.61 9.02 9.53
CA LEU A 271 14.02 9.31 9.83
C LEU A 271 14.21 9.96 11.22
N LYS A 272 13.15 10.15 11.99
CA LYS A 272 13.28 10.57 13.40
C LYS A 272 14.15 9.56 14.15
N ALA A 273 15.16 10.07 14.83
CA ALA A 273 15.82 9.27 15.86
C ALA A 273 14.81 9.04 17.00
N ASP A 274 14.66 7.78 17.42
CA ASP A 274 13.94 7.44 18.63
C ASP A 274 14.68 7.98 19.85
#